data_d538f26bdce4423483d121ed9d00c179
#
_entry.id   d538f26bdce4423483d121ed9d00c179
#
_cell.length_a   1.000
_cell.length_b   1.000
_cell.length_c   1.000
_cell.angle_alpha   90.00
_cell.angle_beta   90.00
_cell.angle_gamma   90.00
#
_symmetry.space_group_name_H-M   'P 1'
#
loop_
_entity.id
_entity.type
_entity.pdbx_description
1 polymer ?
#
loop_
_entity_poly.entity_id
_entity_poly.type
_entity_poly.pdbx_seq_one_letter_code
_entity_poly.pdbx_strand_id
1 'polypeptide(L)'
;MVEEKKEFAVIGKIEDAFGYDGKLKVNIFAPQRVWESLKKVYLKRKGGEYIPFEVEQLEVRGKKAYLKLKGIDTEEDALKAVGAHIYYPEGELPQLKSGEYYYFQLIGSKVVDQQGRELGKVEYIHEGGMYPMLVLDNERIIPFTKNFVVEVKPEEKLIVVDGEKIPQ
;
A
#
# COMPACT_ATOMS: atom_id res chain seq x y z
N MET A 1 3.85 2.29 33.31
CA MET A 1 4.27 1.65 32.06
C MET A 1 3.34 2.09 30.93
N VAL A 2 3.87 2.78 29.96
CA VAL A 2 3.06 3.23 28.82
C VAL A 2 3.04 2.12 27.79
N GLU A 3 1.88 1.57 27.50
CA GLU A 3 1.76 0.63 26.40
C GLU A 3 1.86 1.41 25.09
N GLU A 4 2.88 1.10 24.31
CA GLU A 4 3.00 1.67 22.99
C GLU A 4 1.91 1.09 22.10
N LYS A 5 1.06 1.95 21.56
CA LYS A 5 0.07 1.53 20.57
C LYS A 5 0.83 1.22 19.28
N LYS A 6 0.72 -0.01 18.82
CA LYS A 6 1.24 -0.37 17.51
C LYS A 6 0.43 0.33 16.43
N GLU A 7 1.12 1.03 15.56
CA GLU A 7 0.49 1.62 14.38
C GLU A 7 0.52 0.59 13.25
N PHE A 8 -0.61 0.47 12.57
CA PHE A 8 -0.77 -0.46 11.45
C PHE A 8 -0.82 0.29 10.15
N ALA A 9 -0.10 -0.22 9.17
CA ALA A 9 -0.09 0.32 7.81
C ALA A 9 -0.93 -0.56 6.91
N VAL A 10 -1.58 0.06 5.92
CA VAL A 10 -2.29 -0.68 4.87
C VAL A 10 -1.26 -1.18 3.87
N ILE A 11 -1.20 -2.48 3.64
CA ILE A 11 -0.28 -3.09 2.70
C ILE A 11 -0.98 -3.73 1.50
N GLY A 12 -2.30 -3.75 1.50
CA GLY A 12 -3.07 -4.28 0.39
C GLY A 12 -4.57 -4.13 0.60
N LYS A 13 -5.31 -4.51 -0.42
CA LYS A 13 -6.78 -4.49 -0.39
C LYS A 13 -7.31 -5.75 -1.06
N ILE A 14 -8.26 -6.39 -0.42
CA ILE A 14 -8.91 -7.58 -0.97
C ILE A 14 -9.87 -7.13 -2.06
N GLU A 15 -9.57 -7.53 -3.29
CA GLU A 15 -10.30 -7.11 -4.49
C GLU A 15 -11.47 -8.03 -4.80
N ASP A 16 -11.24 -9.33 -4.67
CA ASP A 16 -12.24 -10.34 -5.01
C ASP A 16 -11.91 -11.69 -4.36
N ALA A 17 -12.86 -12.60 -4.41
CA ALA A 17 -12.62 -14.00 -4.09
C ALA A 17 -12.05 -14.69 -5.32
N PHE A 18 -11.22 -15.71 -5.12
CA PHE A 18 -10.59 -16.46 -6.20
C PHE A 18 -10.72 -17.96 -5.92
N GLY A 19 -11.55 -18.64 -6.72
CA GLY A 19 -11.79 -20.06 -6.54
C GLY A 19 -12.79 -20.36 -5.45
N TYR A 20 -12.81 -21.60 -4.99
CA TYR A 20 -13.85 -22.11 -4.06
C TYR A 20 -13.35 -22.36 -2.64
N ASP A 21 -12.04 -22.30 -2.45
CA ASP A 21 -11.40 -22.72 -1.20
C ASP A 21 -11.02 -21.55 -0.28
N GLY A 22 -11.57 -20.38 -0.54
CA GLY A 22 -11.32 -19.21 0.29
C GLY A 22 -10.15 -18.34 -0.15
N LYS A 23 -9.57 -18.61 -1.30
CA LYS A 23 -8.49 -17.76 -1.83
C LYS A 23 -8.98 -16.35 -2.14
N LEU A 24 -8.10 -15.39 -1.92
CA LEU A 24 -8.39 -13.97 -2.08
C LEU A 24 -7.49 -13.39 -3.18
N LYS A 25 -8.09 -12.60 -4.05
CA LYS A 25 -7.33 -11.78 -4.99
C LYS A 25 -7.08 -10.44 -4.34
N VAL A 26 -5.82 -10.07 -4.20
CA VAL A 26 -5.40 -8.91 -3.44
C VAL A 26 -4.63 -7.93 -4.33
N ASN A 27 -4.93 -6.66 -4.19
CA ASN A 27 -4.15 -5.59 -4.78
C ASN A 27 -3.07 -5.23 -3.76
N ILE A 28 -1.79 -5.38 -4.11
CA ILE A 28 -0.70 -5.17 -3.16
C ILE A 28 -0.16 -3.74 -3.21
N PHE A 29 0.06 -3.14 -2.03
CA PHE A 29 0.55 -1.77 -1.86
C PHE A 29 1.95 -1.75 -1.24
N ALA A 30 2.67 -2.87 -1.36
CA ALA A 30 4.05 -3.02 -0.90
C ALA A 30 4.79 -3.89 -1.91
N PRO A 31 6.12 -3.82 -1.97
CA PRO A 31 6.88 -4.61 -2.93
C PRO A 31 6.64 -6.12 -2.78
N GLN A 32 6.75 -6.83 -3.90
CA GLN A 32 6.55 -8.27 -3.94
C GLN A 32 7.36 -9.01 -2.90
N ARG A 33 8.66 -8.69 -2.75
CA ARG A 33 9.53 -9.37 -1.80
C ARG A 33 9.08 -9.20 -0.35
N VAL A 34 8.43 -8.09 -0.04
CA VAL A 34 7.87 -7.87 1.30
C VAL A 34 6.72 -8.84 1.53
N TRP A 35 5.79 -8.91 0.57
CA TRP A 35 4.66 -9.83 0.66
C TRP A 35 5.11 -11.27 0.80
N GLU A 36 6.13 -11.67 0.04
CA GLU A 36 6.66 -13.04 0.07
C GLU A 36 7.30 -13.39 1.42
N SER A 37 7.71 -12.39 2.20
CA SER A 37 8.31 -12.60 3.51
C SER A 37 7.27 -12.72 4.64
N LEU A 38 6.01 -12.38 4.38
CA LEU A 38 4.99 -12.31 5.43
C LEU A 38 4.42 -13.69 5.74
N LYS A 39 4.42 -14.06 7.02
CA LYS A 39 3.82 -15.31 7.49
C LYS A 39 2.42 -15.10 8.01
N LYS A 40 2.05 -13.86 8.30
CA LYS A 40 0.72 -13.47 8.75
C LYS A 40 0.42 -12.06 8.26
N VAL A 41 -0.87 -11.76 8.16
CA VAL A 41 -1.36 -10.42 7.86
C VAL A 41 -2.51 -10.12 8.82
N TYR A 42 -2.97 -8.88 8.84
CA TYR A 42 -4.02 -8.45 9.76
C TYR A 42 -5.21 -7.88 9.00
N LEU A 43 -6.40 -8.25 9.45
CA LEU A 43 -7.64 -7.66 8.97
C LEU A 43 -8.28 -6.91 10.13
N LYS A 44 -8.98 -5.82 9.82
CA LYS A 44 -9.59 -4.99 10.84
C LYS A 44 -11.04 -5.40 11.06
N ARG A 45 -11.39 -5.70 12.30
CA ARG A 45 -12.76 -6.03 12.70
C ARG A 45 -13.58 -4.74 12.86
N LYS A 46 -14.92 -4.85 12.79
CA LYS A 46 -15.82 -3.70 12.95
C LYS A 46 -15.56 -2.88 14.20
N GLY A 47 -15.12 -3.51 15.29
CA GLY A 47 -14.76 -2.82 16.53
C GLY A 47 -13.42 -2.10 16.52
N GLY A 48 -12.69 -2.14 15.41
CA GLY A 48 -11.38 -1.52 15.27
C GLY A 48 -10.20 -2.39 15.65
N GLU A 49 -10.43 -3.63 16.04
CA GLU A 49 -9.36 -4.56 16.37
C GLU A 49 -8.71 -5.14 15.13
N TYR A 50 -7.39 -5.23 15.16
CA TYR A 50 -6.59 -5.87 14.10
C TYR A 50 -6.41 -7.34 14.44
N ILE A 51 -6.95 -8.22 13.62
CA ILE A 51 -6.95 -9.66 13.85
C ILE A 51 -5.91 -10.33 12.96
N PRO A 52 -4.96 -11.08 13.53
CA PRO A 52 -3.94 -11.77 12.73
C PRO A 52 -4.52 -13.00 12.03
N PHE A 53 -4.09 -13.21 10.79
CA PHE A 53 -4.39 -14.40 10.01
C PHE A 53 -3.11 -14.97 9.46
N GLU A 54 -2.87 -16.26 9.65
CA GLU A 54 -1.71 -16.93 9.07
C GLU A 54 -1.85 -17.06 7.57
N VAL A 55 -0.75 -16.80 6.85
CA VAL A 55 -0.68 -16.98 5.41
C VAL A 55 -0.37 -18.43 5.12
N GLU A 56 -1.31 -19.15 4.52
CA GLU A 56 -1.12 -20.55 4.14
C GLU A 56 -0.51 -20.69 2.74
N GLN A 57 -0.95 -19.87 1.81
CA GLN A 57 -0.44 -19.84 0.45
C GLN A 57 -0.39 -18.42 -0.06
N LEU A 58 0.61 -18.13 -0.85
CA LEU A 58 0.76 -16.81 -1.47
C LEU A 58 1.44 -16.95 -2.82
N GLU A 59 0.84 -16.36 -3.84
CA GLU A 59 1.47 -16.23 -5.16
C GLU A 59 1.33 -14.78 -5.59
N VAL A 60 2.45 -14.14 -5.88
CA VAL A 60 2.45 -12.74 -6.33
C VAL A 60 2.69 -12.69 -7.84
N ARG A 61 1.82 -11.97 -8.55
CA ARG A 61 1.93 -11.76 -9.99
C ARG A 61 1.78 -10.26 -10.24
N GLY A 62 2.91 -9.58 -10.45
CA GLY A 62 2.92 -8.13 -10.63
C GLY A 62 2.37 -7.40 -9.42
N LYS A 63 1.30 -6.65 -9.61
CA LYS A 63 0.65 -5.87 -8.54
C LYS A 63 -0.45 -6.63 -7.80
N LYS A 64 -0.67 -7.88 -8.16
CA LYS A 64 -1.72 -8.71 -7.57
C LYS A 64 -1.11 -9.86 -6.79
N ALA A 65 -1.78 -10.26 -5.74
CA ALA A 65 -1.42 -11.45 -4.98
C ALA A 65 -2.65 -12.34 -4.87
N TYR A 66 -2.39 -13.63 -4.87
CA TYR A 66 -3.41 -14.65 -4.64
C TYR A 66 -3.08 -15.29 -3.31
N LEU A 67 -3.93 -15.03 -2.33
CA LEU A 67 -3.64 -15.26 -0.92
C LEU A 67 -4.65 -16.24 -0.32
N LYS A 68 -4.13 -17.25 0.39
CA LYS A 68 -4.97 -18.14 1.21
C LYS A 68 -4.61 -17.91 2.67
N LEU A 69 -5.60 -17.49 3.45
CA LEU A 69 -5.44 -17.27 4.88
C LEU A 69 -6.12 -18.41 5.67
N LYS A 70 -5.46 -18.80 6.75
CA LYS A 70 -6.04 -19.81 7.65
C LYS A 70 -7.28 -19.22 8.31
N GLY A 71 -8.40 -19.94 8.21
CA GLY A 71 -9.67 -19.48 8.76
C GLY A 71 -10.63 -18.90 7.72
N ILE A 72 -10.15 -18.61 6.52
CA ILE A 72 -10.98 -18.21 5.39
C ILE A 72 -10.90 -19.37 4.39
N ASP A 73 -11.82 -20.33 4.52
CA ASP A 73 -11.72 -21.63 3.86
C ASP A 73 -12.77 -21.88 2.80
N THR A 74 -13.73 -20.97 2.65
CA THR A 74 -14.84 -21.12 1.70
C THR A 74 -14.96 -19.87 0.84
N GLU A 75 -15.58 -20.01 -0.32
CA GLU A 75 -15.90 -18.87 -1.18
C GLU A 75 -16.78 -17.86 -0.45
N GLU A 76 -17.73 -18.32 0.35
CA GLU A 76 -18.61 -17.45 1.12
C GLU A 76 -17.82 -16.57 2.09
N ASP A 77 -16.87 -17.16 2.82
CA ASP A 77 -16.03 -16.41 3.74
C ASP A 77 -15.13 -15.41 3.00
N ALA A 78 -14.60 -15.83 1.84
CA ALA A 78 -13.79 -14.96 1.01
C ALA A 78 -14.58 -13.75 0.50
N LEU A 79 -15.83 -13.98 0.06
CA LEU A 79 -16.68 -12.89 -0.42
C LEU A 79 -17.00 -11.88 0.68
N LYS A 80 -17.14 -12.33 1.92
CA LYS A 80 -17.36 -11.43 3.05
C LYS A 80 -16.16 -10.53 3.32
N ALA A 81 -14.98 -10.95 2.92
CA ALA A 81 -13.75 -10.19 3.12
C ALA A 81 -13.45 -9.20 1.98
N VAL A 82 -14.17 -9.29 0.87
CA VAL A 82 -13.95 -8.41 -0.28
C VAL A 82 -14.16 -6.95 0.11
N GLY A 83 -13.24 -6.08 -0.30
CA GLY A 83 -13.25 -4.67 0.03
C GLY A 83 -12.46 -4.33 1.29
N ALA A 84 -12.09 -5.32 2.10
CA ALA A 84 -11.32 -5.07 3.30
C ALA A 84 -9.85 -4.74 2.96
N HIS A 85 -9.27 -3.85 3.74
CA HIS A 85 -7.85 -3.58 3.65
C HIS A 85 -7.07 -4.62 4.46
N ILE A 86 -5.84 -4.87 4.01
CA ILE A 86 -4.92 -5.76 4.72
C ILE A 86 -3.87 -4.89 5.39
N TYR A 87 -3.61 -5.16 6.67
CA TYR A 87 -2.77 -4.34 7.53
C TYR A 87 -1.57 -5.12 8.05
N TYR A 88 -0.53 -4.39 8.42
CA TYR A 88 0.63 -4.94 9.10
C TYR A 88 1.22 -3.87 10.02
N PRO A 89 1.77 -4.25 11.20
CA PRO A 89 2.39 -3.25 12.08
C PRO A 89 3.55 -2.54 11.37
N GLU A 90 3.53 -1.21 11.36
CA GLU A 90 4.55 -0.42 10.66
C GLU A 90 5.96 -0.76 11.12
N GLY A 91 6.15 -0.88 12.42
CA GLY A 91 7.47 -1.13 13.00
C GLY A 91 8.04 -2.50 12.70
N GLU A 92 7.21 -3.43 12.24
CA GLU A 92 7.63 -4.79 11.92
C GLU A 92 7.79 -5.03 10.42
N LEU A 93 7.52 -4.01 9.59
CA LEU A 93 7.71 -4.12 8.16
C LEU A 93 9.20 -4.12 7.80
N PRO A 94 9.60 -4.95 6.81
CA PRO A 94 11.00 -4.98 6.38
C PRO A 94 11.47 -3.62 5.87
N GLN A 95 12.75 -3.34 6.06
CA GLN A 95 13.37 -2.15 5.52
C GLN A 95 13.47 -2.27 3.99
N LEU A 96 13.09 -1.21 3.29
CA LEU A 96 13.08 -1.20 1.83
C LEU A 96 14.44 -0.78 1.26
N LYS A 97 14.69 -1.17 0.02
CA LYS A 97 15.87 -0.74 -0.73
C LYS A 97 15.66 0.69 -1.23
N SER A 98 16.76 1.34 -1.62
CA SER A 98 16.70 2.65 -2.25
C SER A 98 15.75 2.62 -3.46
N GLY A 99 14.83 3.57 -3.51
CA GLY A 99 13.85 3.66 -4.59
C GLY A 99 12.56 2.89 -4.36
N GLU A 100 12.49 2.12 -3.27
CA GLU A 100 11.26 1.41 -2.89
C GLU A 100 10.59 2.12 -1.72
N TYR A 101 9.27 2.27 -1.78
CA TYR A 101 8.52 2.96 -0.72
C TYR A 101 7.21 2.27 -0.45
N TYR A 102 6.80 2.25 0.82
CA TYR A 102 5.44 1.85 1.18
C TYR A 102 4.50 3.02 0.89
N TYR A 103 3.27 2.73 0.48
CA TYR A 103 2.32 3.80 0.15
C TYR A 103 2.03 4.72 1.34
N PHE A 104 1.99 4.19 2.55
CA PHE A 104 1.76 5.04 3.72
C PHE A 104 2.88 6.07 3.93
N GLN A 105 4.09 5.79 3.43
CA GLN A 105 5.19 6.74 3.49
C GLN A 105 5.01 7.92 2.54
N LEU A 106 4.31 7.68 1.44
CA LEU A 106 4.10 8.67 0.39
C LEU A 106 2.84 9.49 0.63
N ILE A 107 1.79 8.87 1.17
CA ILE A 107 0.51 9.53 1.42
C ILE A 107 0.69 10.60 2.49
N GLY A 108 0.15 11.79 2.23
CA GLY A 108 0.30 12.95 3.10
C GLY A 108 1.58 13.75 2.85
N SER A 109 2.45 13.28 1.96
CA SER A 109 3.68 14.01 1.63
C SER A 109 3.37 15.27 0.84
N LYS A 110 4.10 16.33 1.16
CA LYS A 110 4.08 17.56 0.37
C LYS A 110 4.86 17.32 -0.90
N VAL A 111 4.29 17.71 -2.04
CA VAL A 111 4.96 17.61 -3.34
C VAL A 111 5.41 18.99 -3.76
N VAL A 112 6.70 19.14 -4.02
CA VAL A 112 7.29 20.41 -4.44
C VAL A 112 8.08 20.20 -5.73
N ASP A 113 8.30 21.28 -6.49
CA ASP A 113 9.20 21.24 -7.63
C ASP A 113 10.65 21.48 -7.16
N GLN A 114 11.59 21.49 -8.08
CA GLN A 114 13.01 21.66 -7.77
C GLN A 114 13.35 23.06 -7.24
N GLN A 115 12.43 24.01 -7.39
CA GLN A 115 12.58 25.37 -6.88
C GLN A 115 11.86 25.59 -5.55
N GLY A 116 11.28 24.52 -5.02
CA GLY A 116 10.59 24.56 -3.74
C GLY A 116 9.13 25.00 -3.83
N ARG A 117 8.59 25.16 -5.03
CA ARG A 117 7.17 25.52 -5.19
C ARG A 117 6.29 24.33 -4.85
N GLU A 118 5.31 24.56 -3.99
CA GLU A 118 4.39 23.50 -3.55
C GLU A 118 3.34 23.24 -4.62
N LEU A 119 3.19 21.96 -4.99
CA LEU A 119 2.21 21.52 -5.97
C LEU A 119 0.97 20.91 -5.32
N GLY A 120 1.06 20.52 -4.07
CA GLY A 120 -0.02 19.91 -3.30
C GLY A 120 0.50 18.82 -2.37
N LYS A 121 -0.43 18.07 -1.79
CA LYS A 121 -0.09 16.93 -0.93
C LYS A 121 -0.68 15.66 -1.50
N VAL A 122 0.01 14.55 -1.36
CA VAL A 122 -0.47 13.25 -1.83
C VAL A 122 -1.69 12.84 -1.01
N GLU A 123 -2.84 12.75 -1.66
CA GLU A 123 -4.08 12.31 -1.05
C GLU A 123 -4.21 10.79 -1.10
N TYR A 124 -3.94 10.22 -2.26
CA TYR A 124 -3.93 8.77 -2.44
C TYR A 124 -3.07 8.38 -3.63
N ILE A 125 -2.85 7.08 -3.78
CA ILE A 125 -2.08 6.54 -4.90
C ILE A 125 -3.02 5.71 -5.75
N HIS A 126 -3.12 6.08 -7.04
CA HIS A 126 -3.96 5.38 -7.99
C HIS A 126 -3.17 4.26 -8.67
N GLU A 127 -3.70 3.06 -8.58
CA GLU A 127 -3.14 1.87 -9.18
C GLU A 127 -4.06 1.37 -10.30
N GLY A 128 -3.87 1.70 -11.48
CA GLY A 128 -4.74 1.24 -12.57
C GLY A 128 -4.09 1.33 -13.92
N GLY A 129 -2.89 1.89 -13.97
CA GLY A 129 -2.14 2.05 -15.19
C GLY A 129 -0.81 1.33 -15.17
N MET A 130 0.08 1.70 -16.05
CA MET A 130 1.44 1.13 -16.10
C MET A 130 2.28 1.51 -14.90
N TYR A 131 2.00 2.66 -14.28
CA TYR A 131 2.74 3.18 -13.14
C TYR A 131 1.78 3.60 -12.04
N PRO A 132 2.22 3.53 -10.77
CA PRO A 132 1.46 4.18 -9.72
C PRO A 132 1.38 5.68 -9.98
N MET A 133 0.23 6.28 -9.72
CA MET A 133 0.01 7.70 -9.89
C MET A 133 -0.21 8.35 -8.53
N LEU A 134 0.55 9.40 -8.24
CA LEU A 134 0.30 10.21 -7.05
C LEU A 134 -0.86 11.15 -7.39
N VAL A 135 -1.96 11.05 -6.64
CA VAL A 135 -3.10 11.95 -6.80
C VAL A 135 -3.06 12.94 -5.64
N LEU A 136 -2.93 14.21 -5.99
CA LEU A 136 -2.78 15.27 -5.00
C LEU A 136 -4.16 15.79 -4.54
N ASP A 137 -4.17 16.49 -3.43
CA ASP A 137 -5.38 17.06 -2.84
C ASP A 137 -6.07 18.13 -3.71
N ASN A 138 -5.36 18.64 -4.71
CA ASN A 138 -5.90 19.60 -5.69
C ASN A 138 -6.19 18.94 -7.05
N GLU A 139 -6.34 17.63 -7.07
CA GLU A 139 -6.63 16.82 -8.26
C GLU A 139 -5.50 16.67 -9.27
N ARG A 140 -4.32 17.22 -9.00
CA ARG A 140 -3.17 16.98 -9.86
C ARG A 140 -2.74 15.53 -9.77
N ILE A 141 -2.29 14.98 -10.89
CA ILE A 141 -1.86 13.59 -10.99
C ILE A 141 -0.42 13.57 -11.48
N ILE A 142 0.45 12.92 -10.73
CA ILE A 142 1.88 12.84 -11.06
C ILE A 142 2.30 11.37 -11.10
N PRO A 143 2.83 10.89 -12.25
CA PRO A 143 3.34 9.52 -12.30
C PRO A 143 4.50 9.33 -11.33
N PHE A 144 4.43 8.27 -10.55
CA PHE A 144 5.50 7.94 -9.61
C PHE A 144 6.58 7.12 -10.32
N THR A 145 7.36 7.80 -11.15
CA THR A 145 8.45 7.22 -11.93
C THR A 145 9.67 8.11 -11.83
N LYS A 146 10.83 7.56 -12.19
CA LYS A 146 12.09 8.30 -12.18
C LYS A 146 12.10 9.51 -13.11
N ASN A 147 11.24 9.51 -14.14
CA ASN A 147 11.13 10.64 -15.05
C ASN A 147 10.54 11.88 -14.39
N PHE A 148 9.63 11.68 -13.45
CA PHE A 148 8.90 12.77 -12.80
C PHE A 148 9.37 13.04 -11.39
N VAL A 149 9.75 11.98 -10.65
CA VAL A 149 10.16 12.12 -9.25
C VAL A 149 11.69 12.22 -9.15
N VAL A 150 12.16 13.33 -8.64
CA VAL A 150 13.59 13.60 -8.48
C VAL A 150 14.11 13.01 -7.18
N GLU A 151 13.36 13.18 -6.09
CA GLU A 151 13.79 12.76 -4.77
C GLU A 151 12.58 12.48 -3.87
N VAL A 152 12.70 11.50 -3.02
CA VAL A 152 11.69 11.22 -1.99
C VAL A 152 12.38 11.25 -0.64
N LYS A 153 11.82 12.03 0.28
CA LYS A 153 12.30 12.11 1.67
C LYS A 153 11.16 11.69 2.60
N PRO A 154 10.98 10.38 2.83
CA PRO A 154 9.83 9.89 3.62
C PRO A 154 9.78 10.44 5.05
N GLU A 155 10.94 10.63 5.66
CA GLU A 155 11.06 11.12 7.04
C GLU A 155 10.58 12.57 7.18
N GLU A 156 10.69 13.34 6.12
CA GLU A 156 10.26 14.73 6.08
C GLU A 156 8.87 14.87 5.45
N LYS A 157 8.29 13.77 5.00
CA LYS A 157 7.03 13.78 4.25
C LYS A 157 7.10 14.73 3.06
N LEU A 158 8.15 14.58 2.26
CA LEU A 158 8.45 15.47 1.14
C LEU A 158 8.80 14.65 -0.11
N ILE A 159 8.21 15.04 -1.23
CA ILE A 159 8.51 14.48 -2.54
C ILE A 159 8.88 15.65 -3.47
N VAL A 160 10.04 15.56 -4.11
CA VAL A 160 10.50 16.56 -5.07
C VAL A 160 10.31 16.01 -6.48
N VAL A 161 9.65 16.77 -7.32
CA VAL A 161 9.36 16.40 -8.70
C VAL A 161 9.97 17.40 -9.68
N ASP A 162 10.10 16.99 -10.94
CA ASP A 162 10.56 17.87 -12.00
C ASP A 162 9.40 18.71 -12.50
N GLY A 163 9.35 19.97 -12.06
CA GLY A 163 8.24 20.87 -12.37
C GLY A 163 8.09 21.18 -13.86
N GLU A 164 9.17 21.07 -14.63
CA GLU A 164 9.12 21.32 -16.07
C GLU A 164 8.33 20.25 -16.83
N LYS A 165 8.28 19.04 -16.27
CA LYS A 165 7.57 17.91 -16.88
C LYS A 165 6.12 17.80 -16.48
N ILE A 166 5.68 18.66 -15.55
CA ILE A 166 4.33 18.60 -15.01
C ILE A 166 3.48 19.73 -15.60
N PRO A 167 2.37 19.41 -16.27
CA PRO A 167 1.48 20.43 -16.81
C PRO A 167 0.91 21.31 -15.69
N GLN A 168 0.84 22.60 -15.94
CA GLN A 168 0.25 23.54 -14.98
C GLN A 168 -1.24 23.66 -15.19
#